data_30b23e414547d8fa3cdfdac662086c7b
#
_entry.id   30b23e414547d8fa3cdfdac662086c7b
#
_cell.length_a   1.000
_cell.length_b   1.000
_cell.length_c   1.000
_cell.angle_alpha   90.00
_cell.angle_beta   90.00
_cell.angle_gamma   90.00
#
_symmetry.space_group_name_H-M   'P 1'
#
loop_
_entity.id
_entity.type
_entity.pdbx_description
1 polymer ?
#
loop_
_entity_poly.entity_id
_entity_poly.type
_entity_poly.pdbx_seq_one_letter_code
_entity_poly.pdbx_strand_id
1 'polypeptide(L)'
;MQIEFKYSHIKLDQFATFNGTANQRPLAFQTSGGIQTGFNYAAKTIIITVSADVKVEDQIIMTIKVSSFFEISPESWEGMKEDGFVVIPKDFLYHIGGLSFSTTRGIIFAKTEGTDLNSFIMPVIYMDQVIHADMRIPVQE
;
A
#
# COMPACT_ATOMS: atom_id res chain seq x y z
N MET A 1 -18.31 -9.49 12.15
CA MET A 1 -17.57 -10.65 11.62
C MET A 1 -16.07 -10.38 11.70
N GLN A 2 -15.33 -11.33 12.22
CA GLN A 2 -13.87 -11.24 12.22
C GLN A 2 -13.35 -11.96 10.98
N ILE A 3 -12.53 -11.26 10.21
CA ILE A 3 -11.94 -11.81 9.00
C ILE A 3 -10.57 -12.37 9.34
N GLU A 4 -10.39 -13.67 9.09
CA GLU A 4 -9.11 -14.33 9.29
C GLU A 4 -8.29 -14.23 8.02
N PHE A 5 -7.05 -13.75 8.15
CA PHE A 5 -6.19 -13.52 7.00
C PHE A 5 -4.73 -13.71 7.37
N LYS A 6 -3.93 -13.83 6.34
CA LYS A 6 -2.47 -13.94 6.46
C LYS A 6 -1.83 -12.89 5.55
N TYR A 7 -0.90 -12.13 6.10
CA TYR A 7 -0.05 -11.23 5.30
C TYR A 7 0.97 -12.13 4.61
N SER A 8 0.68 -12.54 3.38
CA SER A 8 1.35 -13.68 2.77
C SER A 8 2.58 -13.32 1.94
N HIS A 9 2.64 -12.11 1.39
CA HIS A 9 3.71 -11.75 0.49
C HIS A 9 3.86 -10.24 0.38
N ILE A 10 5.09 -9.79 0.15
CA ILE A 10 5.44 -8.39 -0.12
C ILE A 10 6.28 -8.37 -1.37
N LYS A 11 5.94 -7.49 -2.30
CA LYS A 11 6.69 -7.33 -3.54
C LYS A 11 7.07 -5.88 -3.72
N LEU A 12 8.37 -5.62 -3.83
CA LEU A 12 8.86 -4.29 -4.20
C LEU A 12 8.80 -4.21 -5.74
N ASP A 13 7.75 -3.56 -6.25
CA ASP A 13 7.51 -3.48 -7.69
C ASP A 13 8.44 -2.48 -8.36
N GLN A 14 8.74 -1.39 -7.68
CA GLN A 14 9.57 -0.33 -8.23
C GLN A 14 10.25 0.42 -7.09
N PHE A 15 11.54 0.70 -7.26
CA PHE A 15 12.25 1.62 -6.40
C PHE A 15 13.37 2.26 -7.22
N ALA A 16 13.40 3.59 -7.24
CA ALA A 16 14.45 4.32 -7.92
C ALA A 16 14.72 5.63 -7.19
N THR A 17 15.97 6.04 -7.20
CA THR A 17 16.37 7.35 -6.70
C THR A 17 17.05 8.11 -7.84
N PHE A 18 16.91 9.43 -7.82
CA PHE A 18 17.42 10.29 -8.88
C PHE A 18 18.28 11.38 -8.29
N ASN A 19 19.35 11.72 -8.97
CA ASN A 19 20.17 12.86 -8.60
C ASN A 19 19.40 14.15 -8.86
N GLY A 20 19.42 15.04 -7.89
CA GLY A 20 18.72 16.31 -7.99
C GLY A 20 19.24 17.24 -6.91
N THR A 21 18.32 17.85 -6.19
CA THR A 21 18.64 18.78 -5.13
C THR A 21 18.82 18.08 -3.77
N ALA A 22 18.99 16.77 -3.75
CA ALA A 22 19.04 15.97 -2.53
C ALA A 22 20.21 16.34 -1.60
N ASN A 23 21.25 16.98 -2.14
CA ASN A 23 22.40 17.39 -1.35
C ASN A 23 22.21 18.73 -0.64
N GLN A 24 21.12 19.43 -0.92
CA GLN A 24 20.84 20.72 -0.30
C GLN A 24 20.23 20.53 1.10
N ARG A 25 20.55 21.42 2.01
CA ARG A 25 20.07 21.35 3.40
C ARG A 25 19.45 22.68 3.83
N PRO A 26 18.32 22.64 4.57
CA PRO A 26 17.51 21.48 4.89
C PRO A 26 16.70 21.02 3.67
N LEU A 27 16.38 19.72 3.62
CA LEU A 27 15.54 19.19 2.54
C LEU A 27 14.07 19.36 2.88
N ALA A 28 13.31 19.91 1.96
CA ALA A 28 11.87 20.03 2.07
C ALA A 28 11.24 19.03 1.10
N PHE A 29 10.70 17.93 1.63
CA PHE A 29 10.13 16.87 0.82
C PHE A 29 8.66 17.12 0.55
N GLN A 30 8.25 16.89 -0.68
CA GLN A 30 6.86 16.83 -1.10
C GLN A 30 6.57 15.43 -1.59
N THR A 31 5.43 14.88 -1.18
CA THR A 31 5.06 13.52 -1.52
C THR A 31 3.75 13.50 -2.26
N SER A 32 3.71 12.78 -3.36
CA SER A 32 2.46 12.45 -4.06
C SER A 32 2.41 10.94 -4.28
N GLY A 33 1.21 10.39 -4.36
CA GLY A 33 1.06 8.97 -4.57
C GLY A 33 -0.33 8.52 -4.18
N GLY A 34 -0.48 7.24 -3.96
CA GLY A 34 -1.77 6.69 -3.65
C GLY A 34 -1.75 5.21 -3.34
N ILE A 35 -2.94 4.68 -3.24
CA ILE A 35 -3.18 3.28 -2.94
C ILE A 35 -4.11 2.72 -4.02
N GLN A 36 -3.82 1.50 -4.47
CA GLN A 36 -4.68 0.76 -5.37
C GLN A 36 -5.02 -0.57 -4.72
N THR A 37 -6.25 -1.01 -4.90
CA THR A 37 -6.70 -2.31 -4.43
C THR A 37 -6.88 -3.23 -5.62
N GLY A 38 -6.52 -4.49 -5.42
CA GLY A 38 -6.70 -5.53 -6.42
C GLY A 38 -6.98 -6.86 -5.74
N PHE A 39 -7.18 -7.89 -6.53
CA PHE A 39 -7.47 -9.19 -5.97
C PHE A 39 -7.03 -10.31 -6.91
N ASN A 40 -6.81 -11.48 -6.32
CA ASN A 40 -6.69 -12.74 -7.05
C ASN A 40 -7.79 -13.65 -6.50
N TYR A 41 -8.85 -13.86 -7.29
CA TYR A 41 -10.02 -14.61 -6.82
C TYR A 41 -9.68 -16.06 -6.48
N ALA A 42 -8.94 -16.74 -7.35
CA ALA A 42 -8.59 -18.16 -7.15
C ALA A 42 -7.79 -18.36 -5.87
N ALA A 43 -6.92 -17.43 -5.54
CA ALA A 43 -6.08 -17.48 -4.33
C ALA A 43 -6.75 -16.84 -3.12
N LYS A 44 -7.94 -16.27 -3.26
CA LYS A 44 -8.66 -15.55 -2.19
C LYS A 44 -7.77 -14.49 -1.54
N THR A 45 -7.08 -13.74 -2.38
CA THR A 45 -6.05 -12.78 -1.94
C THR A 45 -6.45 -11.37 -2.33
N ILE A 46 -6.34 -10.45 -1.39
CA ILE A 46 -6.49 -9.02 -1.63
C ILE A 46 -5.10 -8.42 -1.76
N ILE A 47 -4.91 -7.56 -2.74
CA ILE A 47 -3.63 -6.95 -3.05
C ILE A 47 -3.75 -5.45 -2.83
N ILE A 48 -2.88 -4.90 -1.99
CA ILE A 48 -2.81 -3.46 -1.76
C ILE A 48 -1.49 -2.97 -2.34
N THR A 49 -1.56 -2.06 -3.29
CA THR A 49 -0.38 -1.46 -3.89
C THR A 49 -0.28 -0.01 -3.45
N VAL A 50 0.82 0.32 -2.80
CA VAL A 50 1.14 1.68 -2.37
C VAL A 50 2.20 2.23 -3.31
N SER A 51 1.96 3.42 -3.85
CA SER A 51 2.93 4.10 -4.70
C SER A 51 3.17 5.51 -4.15
N ALA A 52 4.40 5.98 -4.29
CA ALA A 52 4.76 7.32 -3.86
C ALA A 52 5.90 7.86 -4.72
N ASP A 53 5.78 9.16 -5.04
CA ASP A 53 6.86 9.95 -5.62
C ASP A 53 7.26 10.99 -4.58
N VAL A 54 8.55 11.12 -4.34
CA VAL A 54 9.10 12.09 -3.42
C VAL A 54 9.84 13.16 -4.23
N LYS A 55 9.51 14.41 -3.98
CA LYS A 55 10.05 15.54 -4.72
C LYS A 55 10.75 16.52 -3.79
N VAL A 56 11.75 17.16 -4.33
CA VAL A 56 12.38 18.36 -3.74
C VAL A 56 12.40 19.41 -4.86
N GLU A 57 11.81 20.58 -4.60
CA GLU A 57 11.76 21.67 -5.57
C GLU A 57 11.23 21.23 -6.94
N ASP A 58 10.10 20.49 -6.90
CA ASP A 58 9.39 19.97 -8.09
C ASP A 58 10.16 18.91 -8.88
N GLN A 59 11.33 18.47 -8.40
CA GLN A 59 12.06 17.36 -9.01
C GLN A 59 11.79 16.07 -8.25
N ILE A 60 11.44 15.02 -8.99
CA ILE A 60 11.30 13.70 -8.40
C ILE A 60 12.69 13.18 -8.05
N ILE A 61 12.91 12.89 -6.77
CA ILE A 61 14.19 12.36 -6.29
C ILE A 61 14.09 10.90 -5.87
N MET A 62 12.88 10.39 -5.69
CA MET A 62 12.64 8.99 -5.36
C MET A 62 11.25 8.59 -5.81
N THR A 63 11.13 7.37 -6.31
CA THR A 63 9.84 6.75 -6.60
C THR A 63 9.83 5.34 -6.03
N ILE A 64 8.67 4.92 -5.51
CA ILE A 64 8.52 3.58 -4.93
C ILE A 64 7.12 3.05 -5.21
N LYS A 65 7.05 1.75 -5.42
CA LYS A 65 5.78 1.02 -5.53
C LYS A 65 5.94 -0.32 -4.84
N VAL A 66 5.07 -0.60 -3.89
CA VAL A 66 5.10 -1.84 -3.08
C VAL A 66 3.72 -2.47 -3.09
N SER A 67 3.66 -3.74 -3.41
CA SER A 67 2.42 -4.53 -3.34
C SER A 67 2.48 -5.47 -2.14
N SER A 68 1.41 -5.47 -1.36
CA SER A 68 1.24 -6.33 -0.20
C SER A 68 0.06 -7.26 -0.45
N PHE A 69 0.23 -8.54 -0.12
CA PHE A 69 -0.71 -9.60 -0.44
C PHE A 69 -1.29 -10.17 0.86
N PHE A 70 -2.62 -10.17 0.94
CA PHE A 70 -3.36 -10.61 2.12
C PHE A 70 -4.28 -11.75 1.73
N GLU A 71 -3.90 -12.95 2.13
CA GLU A 71 -4.66 -14.16 1.83
C GLU A 71 -5.75 -14.35 2.88
N ILE A 72 -7.00 -14.43 2.42
CA ILE A 72 -8.17 -14.55 3.30
C ILE A 72 -8.47 -16.04 3.50
N SER A 73 -8.84 -16.43 4.71
CA SER A 73 -9.22 -17.81 4.96
C SER A 73 -10.46 -18.20 4.14
N PRO A 74 -10.58 -19.46 3.70
CA PRO A 74 -11.76 -19.89 2.93
C PRO A 74 -13.07 -19.60 3.64
N GLU A 75 -13.13 -19.79 4.96
CA GLU A 75 -14.33 -19.56 5.76
C GLU A 75 -14.71 -18.07 5.76
N SER A 76 -13.73 -17.19 5.96
CA SER A 76 -13.99 -15.75 5.94
C SER A 76 -14.40 -15.28 4.54
N TRP A 77 -13.75 -15.81 3.50
CA TRP A 77 -14.09 -15.49 2.12
C TRP A 77 -15.54 -15.83 1.81
N GLU A 78 -15.97 -17.07 2.15
CA GLU A 78 -17.35 -17.50 1.96
C GLU A 78 -18.32 -16.66 2.78
N GLY A 79 -17.94 -16.30 4.00
CA GLY A 79 -18.79 -15.48 4.88
C GLY A 79 -19.00 -14.05 4.38
N MET A 80 -18.17 -13.58 3.44
CA MET A 80 -18.31 -12.24 2.87
C MET A 80 -19.10 -12.23 1.56
N LYS A 81 -19.57 -13.39 1.09
CA LYS A 81 -20.39 -13.46 -0.13
C LYS A 81 -21.79 -12.89 0.12
N GLU A 82 -22.22 -12.01 -0.76
CA GLU A 82 -23.52 -11.35 -0.69
C GLU A 82 -23.94 -10.92 -2.08
N ASP A 83 -25.13 -11.34 -2.49
CA ASP A 83 -25.77 -10.92 -3.75
C ASP A 83 -24.86 -11.04 -4.99
N GLY A 84 -24.13 -12.15 -5.09
CA GLY A 84 -23.26 -12.43 -6.24
C GLY A 84 -21.89 -11.78 -6.19
N PHE A 85 -21.54 -11.21 -5.03
CA PHE A 85 -20.24 -10.59 -4.81
C PHE A 85 -19.59 -11.13 -3.54
N VAL A 86 -18.27 -11.08 -3.51
CA VAL A 86 -17.52 -11.13 -2.24
C VAL A 86 -17.34 -9.69 -1.84
N VAL A 87 -17.91 -9.30 -0.71
CA VAL A 87 -17.89 -7.90 -0.24
C VAL A 87 -16.84 -7.77 0.86
N ILE A 88 -15.76 -7.07 0.54
CA ILE A 88 -14.69 -6.83 1.51
C ILE A 88 -15.02 -5.52 2.21
N PRO A 89 -15.30 -5.54 3.53
CA PRO A 89 -15.68 -4.32 4.25
C PRO A 89 -14.57 -3.28 4.22
N LYS A 90 -14.94 -2.01 4.10
CA LYS A 90 -13.95 -0.93 4.09
C LYS A 90 -13.12 -0.89 5.39
N ASP A 91 -13.70 -1.27 6.52
CA ASP A 91 -12.95 -1.31 7.79
C ASP A 91 -11.79 -2.31 7.72
N PHE A 92 -12.01 -3.44 7.05
CA PHE A 92 -10.93 -4.39 6.82
C PHE A 92 -9.88 -3.81 5.86
N LEU A 93 -10.34 -3.12 4.81
CA LEU A 93 -9.42 -2.44 3.89
C LEU A 93 -8.60 -1.37 4.60
N TYR A 94 -9.17 -0.65 5.57
CA TYR A 94 -8.41 0.29 6.39
C TYR A 94 -7.29 -0.41 7.14
N HIS A 95 -7.59 -1.57 7.71
CA HIS A 95 -6.61 -2.33 8.47
C HIS A 95 -5.45 -2.79 7.59
N ILE A 96 -5.74 -3.47 6.48
CA ILE A 96 -4.68 -3.96 5.60
C ILE A 96 -3.99 -2.84 4.84
N GLY A 97 -4.70 -1.75 4.55
CA GLY A 97 -4.11 -0.55 3.97
C GLY A 97 -3.07 0.07 4.90
N GLY A 98 -3.39 0.16 6.19
CA GLY A 98 -2.46 0.66 7.20
C GLY A 98 -1.22 -0.21 7.32
N LEU A 99 -1.39 -1.54 7.30
CA LEU A 99 -0.26 -2.46 7.29
C LEU A 99 0.62 -2.26 6.05
N SER A 100 -0.01 -2.04 4.90
CA SER A 100 0.70 -1.83 3.64
C SER A 100 1.51 -0.53 3.65
N PHE A 101 0.94 0.55 4.19
CA PHE A 101 1.67 1.82 4.33
C PHE A 101 2.83 1.70 5.31
N SER A 102 2.64 1.00 6.42
CA SER A 102 3.71 0.77 7.40
C SER A 102 4.85 -0.03 6.80
N THR A 103 4.52 -1.05 6.00
CA THR A 103 5.52 -1.83 5.28
C THR A 103 6.30 -0.96 4.30
N THR A 104 5.60 -0.13 3.53
CA THR A 104 6.22 0.78 2.55
C THR A 104 7.15 1.76 3.24
N ARG A 105 6.71 2.34 4.37
CA ARG A 105 7.54 3.25 5.17
C ARG A 105 8.84 2.57 5.60
N GLY A 106 8.75 1.33 6.07
CA GLY A 106 9.92 0.57 6.49
C GLY A 106 10.87 0.26 5.35
N ILE A 107 10.34 -0.06 4.17
CA ILE A 107 11.16 -0.33 2.98
C ILE A 107 11.90 0.94 2.56
N ILE A 108 11.22 2.08 2.55
CA ILE A 108 11.85 3.36 2.23
C ILE A 108 13.02 3.62 3.19
N PHE A 109 12.77 3.46 4.48
CA PHE A 109 13.80 3.69 5.49
C PHE A 109 15.01 2.81 5.25
N ALA A 110 14.80 1.52 5.00
CA ALA A 110 15.89 0.56 4.77
C ALA A 110 16.65 0.85 3.47
N LYS A 111 15.91 1.19 2.40
CA LYS A 111 16.51 1.43 1.08
C LYS A 111 17.28 2.75 0.99
N THR A 112 16.98 3.70 1.85
CA THR A 112 17.65 5.01 1.83
C THR A 112 18.76 5.13 2.87
N GLU A 113 19.02 4.07 3.62
CA GLU A 113 20.04 4.06 4.66
C GLU A 113 21.39 4.47 4.08
N GLY A 114 22.09 5.38 4.78
CA GLY A 114 23.36 5.91 4.34
C GLY A 114 23.29 7.00 3.29
N THR A 115 22.08 7.45 2.92
CA THR A 115 21.87 8.54 1.97
C THR A 115 21.18 9.72 2.63
N ASP A 116 21.19 10.87 1.96
CA ASP A 116 20.46 12.05 2.43
C ASP A 116 18.95 11.85 2.45
N LEU A 117 18.45 10.91 1.66
CA LEU A 117 17.01 10.60 1.59
C LEU A 117 16.52 9.86 2.83
N ASN A 118 17.40 9.34 3.66
CA ASN A 118 17.01 8.60 4.86
C ASN A 118 16.29 9.49 5.88
N SER A 119 16.42 10.79 5.78
CA SER A 119 15.67 11.73 6.60
C SER A 119 14.20 11.86 6.20
N PHE A 120 13.85 11.41 4.99
CA PHE A 120 12.46 11.37 4.57
C PHE A 120 11.72 10.26 5.30
N ILE A 121 10.60 10.60 5.90
CA ILE A 121 9.68 9.61 6.50
C ILE A 121 8.33 9.80 5.83
N MET A 122 7.80 8.73 5.30
CA MET A 122 6.48 8.75 4.67
C MET A 122 5.44 9.26 5.67
N PRO A 123 4.64 10.28 5.31
CA PRO A 123 3.70 10.86 6.25
C PRO A 123 2.61 9.88 6.67
N VAL A 124 1.98 10.17 7.80
CA VAL A 124 0.82 9.41 8.26
C VAL A 124 -0.34 9.66 7.31
N ILE A 125 -0.94 8.58 6.83
CA ILE A 125 -2.10 8.65 5.95
C ILE A 125 -3.29 8.04 6.69
N TYR A 126 -4.39 8.78 6.73
CA TYR A 126 -5.65 8.26 7.28
C TYR A 126 -6.38 7.50 6.19
N MET A 127 -6.66 6.23 6.43
CA MET A 127 -7.19 5.32 5.41
C MET A 127 -8.56 5.76 4.91
N ASP A 128 -9.37 6.41 5.75
CA ASP A 128 -10.68 6.92 5.33
C ASP A 128 -10.59 8.06 4.30
N GLN A 129 -9.42 8.65 4.13
CA GLN A 129 -9.18 9.67 3.11
C GLN A 129 -8.82 9.07 1.75
N VAL A 130 -8.44 7.81 1.70
CA VAL A 130 -8.01 7.14 0.46
C VAL A 130 -8.87 5.93 0.08
N ILE A 131 -9.60 5.36 1.03
CA ILE A 131 -10.52 4.25 0.80
C ILE A 131 -11.92 4.71 1.22
N HIS A 132 -12.86 4.73 0.27
CA HIS A 132 -14.17 5.36 0.49
C HIS A 132 -15.33 4.38 0.47
N ALA A 133 -15.11 3.12 0.09
CA ALA A 133 -16.17 2.15 -0.06
C ALA A 133 -15.67 0.73 0.17
N ASP A 134 -16.62 -0.17 0.43
CA ASP A 134 -16.34 -1.60 0.43
C ASP A 134 -15.85 -2.02 -0.96
N MET A 135 -15.04 -3.06 -1.01
CA MET A 135 -14.59 -3.65 -2.27
C MET A 135 -15.52 -4.79 -2.65
N ARG A 136 -16.09 -4.72 -3.83
CA ARG A 136 -17.03 -5.74 -4.31
C ARG A 136 -16.39 -6.54 -5.44
N ILE A 137 -16.20 -7.82 -5.21
CA ILE A 137 -15.55 -8.73 -6.16
C ILE A 137 -16.62 -9.66 -6.72
N PRO A 138 -16.90 -9.65 -8.04
CA PRO A 138 -17.88 -10.57 -8.60
C PRO A 138 -17.51 -12.03 -8.33
N VAL A 139 -18.48 -12.81 -7.88
CA VAL A 139 -18.27 -14.25 -7.65
C VAL A 139 -17.96 -14.92 -8.99
N GLN A 140 -16.91 -15.71 -9.00
CA GLN A 140 -16.49 -16.50 -10.17
C GLN A 140 -16.86 -17.96 -9.95
N GLU A 141 -17.35 -18.59 -10.98
CA GLU A 141 -17.75 -20.00 -10.98
C GLU A 141 -16.72 -20.90 -11.66
#